data_dba39c90f35f0c2eb8b30833ea6767cc
#
_entry.id   dba39c90f35f0c2eb8b30833ea6767cc
#
_cell.length_a   1.000
_cell.length_b   1.000
_cell.length_c   1.000
_cell.angle_alpha   90.00
_cell.angle_beta   90.00
_cell.angle_gamma   90.00
#
_symmetry.space_group_name_H-M   'P 1'
#
loop_
_entity.id
_entity.type
_entity.pdbx_description
1 polymer ?
#
loop_
_entity_poly.entity_id
_entity_poly.type
_entity_poly.pdbx_seq_one_letter_code
_entity_poly.pdbx_strand_id
1 'polypeptide(L)'
;MKNKFINIVFFVVVLNLFQINLVNADNSLESYDMSNVEILETPFWCSMTEEERASAINNLTAEQKRVALEDGTEKPFDNIYWDHKAEGIYVDVITGEPLFSSIDKFDSGTGWPSFDKPIKGSEIRELEDNSFGATRTEVRSNFGNNHLGHLFNDGPAQTTGLRYCINSASLNFVSKDNLEKE
;
A
#
# COMPACT_ATOMS: atom_id res chain seq x y z
N MET A 1 -24.70 -6.80 22.46
CA MET A 1 -23.47 -6.25 23.03
C MET A 1 -22.25 -7.07 22.55
N LYS A 2 -21.95 -7.11 21.22
CA LYS A 2 -20.83 -7.93 20.66
C LYS A 2 -20.02 -7.23 19.56
N ASN A 3 -20.19 -5.93 19.30
CA ASN A 3 -19.53 -5.25 18.18
C ASN A 3 -18.56 -4.11 18.56
N LYS A 4 -18.12 -4.01 19.83
CA LYS A 4 -17.18 -2.95 20.24
C LYS A 4 -15.71 -3.41 20.34
N PHE A 5 -15.44 -4.70 20.32
CA PHE A 5 -14.07 -5.20 20.48
C PHE A 5 -13.28 -5.30 19.17
N ILE A 6 -13.94 -5.44 18.03
CA ILE A 6 -13.27 -5.66 16.73
C ILE A 6 -12.65 -4.36 16.21
N ASN A 7 -13.28 -3.20 16.46
CA ASN A 7 -12.73 -1.91 16.02
C ASN A 7 -11.51 -1.45 16.83
N ILE A 8 -11.33 -1.93 18.06
CA ILE A 8 -10.19 -1.54 18.90
C ILE A 8 -8.90 -2.26 18.47
N VAL A 9 -9.00 -3.50 18.01
CA VAL A 9 -7.82 -4.26 17.55
C VAL A 9 -7.27 -3.68 16.25
N PHE A 10 -8.15 -3.21 15.33
CA PHE A 10 -7.71 -2.58 14.09
C PHE A 10 -7.07 -1.20 14.33
N PHE A 11 -7.55 -0.47 15.34
CA PHE A 11 -7.00 0.86 15.69
C PHE A 11 -5.67 0.77 16.45
N VAL A 12 -5.49 -0.25 17.29
CA VAL A 12 -4.24 -0.47 18.04
C VAL A 12 -3.12 -1.01 17.14
N VAL A 13 -3.45 -1.75 16.09
CA VAL A 13 -2.47 -2.28 15.14
C VAL A 13 -1.87 -1.19 14.25
N VAL A 14 -2.64 -0.14 13.95
CA VAL A 14 -2.14 1.03 13.20
C VAL A 14 -1.32 1.97 14.12
N LEU A 15 -1.64 2.02 15.42
CA LEU A 15 -1.02 2.93 16.40
C LEU A 15 0.41 2.53 16.83
N ASN A 16 0.82 1.27 16.65
CA ASN A 16 2.21 0.86 16.93
C ASN A 16 3.15 1.00 15.73
N LEU A 17 2.67 1.59 14.62
CA LEU A 17 3.41 1.61 13.36
C LEU A 17 4.45 2.72 13.24
N PHE A 18 4.40 3.79 14.05
CA PHE A 18 5.26 4.94 13.82
C PHE A 18 5.65 5.66 15.10
N GLN A 19 6.72 5.22 15.75
CA GLN A 19 7.59 6.14 16.46
C GLN A 19 8.59 6.72 15.46
N ILE A 20 8.12 7.60 14.58
CA ILE A 20 9.00 8.42 13.74
C ILE A 20 9.42 9.61 14.58
N ASN A 21 10.64 9.61 15.08
CA ASN A 21 11.25 10.83 15.59
C ASN A 21 11.51 11.78 14.40
N LEU A 22 10.56 12.67 14.13
CA LEU A 22 10.73 13.80 13.22
C LEU A 22 11.72 14.79 13.84
N VAL A 23 12.99 14.56 13.60
CA VAL A 23 14.02 15.58 13.87
C VAL A 23 14.09 16.50 12.65
N ASN A 24 13.56 17.72 12.83
CA ASN A 24 13.58 18.86 11.91
C ASN A 24 12.63 18.79 10.70
N ALA A 25 11.40 19.24 10.94
CA ALA A 25 10.49 19.62 9.86
C ALA A 25 10.90 20.98 9.28
N ASP A 26 11.62 20.96 8.18
CA ASP A 26 11.52 22.04 7.20
C ASP A 26 10.30 21.75 6.32
N ASN A 27 9.45 22.75 6.10
CA ASN A 27 8.10 22.65 5.55
C ASN A 27 8.07 22.39 4.02
N SER A 28 9.03 21.67 3.48
CA SER A 28 9.01 21.19 2.10
C SER A 28 8.43 19.77 2.06
N LEU A 29 7.48 19.53 1.15
CA LEU A 29 6.92 18.23 0.82
C LEU A 29 8.03 17.30 0.28
N GLU A 30 8.88 16.77 1.17
CA GLU A 30 9.86 15.77 0.82
C GLU A 30 9.20 14.39 0.81
N SER A 31 9.64 13.56 -0.12
CA SER A 31 9.16 12.17 -0.25
C SER A 31 9.34 11.40 1.06
N TYR A 32 8.34 10.61 1.47
CA TYR A 32 8.47 9.71 2.61
C TYR A 32 9.65 8.76 2.40
N ASP A 33 10.61 8.78 3.33
CA ASP A 33 11.83 7.97 3.28
C ASP A 33 11.92 7.10 4.53
N MET A 34 11.75 5.79 4.35
CA MET A 34 11.85 4.79 5.40
C MET A 34 13.28 4.30 5.66
N SER A 35 14.26 4.68 4.83
CA SER A 35 15.63 4.15 4.92
C SER A 35 16.41 4.64 6.14
N ASN A 36 15.98 5.75 6.76
CA ASN A 36 16.62 6.36 7.94
C ASN A 36 15.79 6.18 9.22
N VAL A 37 14.73 5.38 9.19
CA VAL A 37 13.95 5.06 10.38
C VAL A 37 14.78 4.10 11.23
N GLU A 38 15.22 4.55 12.41
CA GLU A 38 15.83 3.67 13.40
C GLU A 38 14.71 2.82 14.02
N ILE A 39 14.54 1.61 13.50
CA ILE A 39 13.52 0.69 13.95
C ILE A 39 14.02 0.06 15.25
N LEU A 40 13.58 0.59 16.38
CA LEU A 40 13.88 0.05 17.71
C LEU A 40 13.17 -1.29 17.97
N GLU A 41 12.10 -1.57 17.25
CA GLU A 41 11.34 -2.82 17.27
C GLU A 41 11.02 -3.27 15.85
N THR A 42 10.94 -4.58 15.62
CA THR A 42 10.54 -5.14 14.33
C THR A 42 9.12 -4.67 14.00
N PRO A 43 8.87 -4.00 12.85
CA PRO A 43 7.54 -3.57 12.51
C PRO A 43 6.54 -4.72 12.50
N PHE A 44 5.30 -4.45 12.91
CA PHE A 44 4.24 -5.45 13.00
C PHE A 44 4.11 -6.31 11.74
N TRP A 45 4.15 -5.69 10.56
CA TRP A 45 4.02 -6.41 9.28
C TRP A 45 5.16 -7.41 9.01
N CYS A 46 6.36 -7.21 9.61
CA CYS A 46 7.48 -8.15 9.50
C CYS A 46 7.34 -9.36 10.44
N SER A 47 6.51 -9.25 11.48
CA SER A 47 6.37 -10.26 12.55
C SER A 47 4.95 -10.81 12.70
N MET A 48 4.07 -10.52 11.74
CA MET A 48 2.68 -10.99 11.73
C MET A 48 2.62 -12.52 11.78
N THR A 49 1.92 -13.05 12.78
CA THR A 49 1.68 -14.48 12.93
C THR A 49 0.67 -15.01 11.92
N GLU A 50 0.62 -16.33 11.72
CA GLU A 50 -0.37 -16.95 10.84
C GLU A 50 -1.82 -16.72 11.31
N GLU A 51 -2.05 -16.66 12.63
CA GLU A 51 -3.37 -16.37 13.19
C GLU A 51 -3.80 -14.94 12.91
N GLU A 52 -2.88 -13.96 13.06
CA GLU A 52 -3.15 -12.55 12.75
C GLU A 52 -3.41 -12.37 11.26
N ARG A 53 -2.60 -13.02 10.40
CA ARG A 53 -2.80 -13.02 8.96
C ARG A 53 -4.16 -13.62 8.59
N ALA A 54 -4.51 -14.78 9.14
CA ALA A 54 -5.80 -15.43 8.90
C ALA A 54 -6.96 -14.53 9.35
N SER A 55 -6.82 -13.85 10.49
CA SER A 55 -7.80 -12.89 10.99
C SER A 55 -7.96 -11.70 10.05
N ALA A 56 -6.86 -11.13 9.55
CA ALA A 56 -6.88 -10.03 8.58
C ALA A 56 -7.59 -10.46 7.29
N ILE A 57 -7.24 -11.63 6.74
CA ILE A 57 -7.87 -12.19 5.54
C ILE A 57 -9.37 -12.43 5.74
N ASN A 58 -9.79 -12.92 6.91
CA ASN A 58 -11.22 -13.15 7.19
C ASN A 58 -12.04 -11.85 7.16
N ASN A 59 -11.43 -10.71 7.50
CA ASN A 59 -12.07 -9.40 7.52
C ASN A 59 -12.15 -8.73 6.12
N LEU A 60 -11.46 -9.26 5.12
CA LEU A 60 -11.50 -8.73 3.76
C LEU A 60 -12.88 -8.93 3.12
N THR A 61 -13.28 -7.96 2.31
CA THR A 61 -14.42 -8.11 1.40
C THR A 61 -14.17 -9.18 0.35
N ALA A 62 -15.22 -9.66 -0.31
CA ALA A 62 -15.09 -10.62 -1.40
C ALA A 62 -14.23 -10.07 -2.55
N GLU A 63 -14.35 -8.76 -2.87
CA GLU A 63 -13.54 -8.11 -3.91
C GLU A 63 -12.07 -8.03 -3.51
N GLN A 64 -11.75 -7.65 -2.27
CA GLN A 64 -10.38 -7.62 -1.78
C GLN A 64 -9.73 -9.00 -1.82
N LYS A 65 -10.47 -10.07 -1.43
CA LYS A 65 -9.97 -11.46 -1.52
C LYS A 65 -9.68 -11.85 -2.96
N ARG A 66 -10.63 -11.59 -3.86
CA ARG A 66 -10.48 -11.90 -5.28
C ARG A 66 -9.28 -11.19 -5.91
N VAL A 67 -9.06 -9.93 -5.55
CA VAL A 67 -7.97 -9.13 -6.12
C VAL A 67 -6.62 -9.47 -5.47
N ALA A 68 -6.51 -9.38 -4.14
CA ALA A 68 -5.23 -9.50 -3.46
C ALA A 68 -4.72 -10.95 -3.35
N LEU A 69 -5.63 -11.95 -3.27
CA LEU A 69 -5.27 -13.35 -3.04
C LEU A 69 -5.41 -14.24 -4.28
N GLU A 70 -6.26 -13.87 -5.25
CA GLU A 70 -6.57 -14.67 -6.43
C GLU A 70 -6.13 -13.97 -7.73
N ASP A 71 -5.20 -12.99 -7.62
CA ASP A 71 -4.59 -12.25 -8.72
C ASP A 71 -5.62 -11.56 -9.65
N GLY A 72 -6.75 -11.14 -9.06
CA GLY A 72 -7.83 -10.47 -9.78
C GLY A 72 -7.52 -9.02 -10.10
N THR A 73 -8.35 -8.43 -10.97
CA THR A 73 -8.30 -6.99 -11.29
C THR A 73 -9.67 -6.37 -11.02
N GLU A 74 -9.72 -5.28 -10.25
CA GLU A 74 -10.93 -4.51 -10.01
C GLU A 74 -11.35 -3.69 -11.24
N LYS A 75 -12.56 -3.14 -11.23
CA LYS A 75 -13.06 -2.31 -12.35
C LYS A 75 -12.32 -0.96 -12.43
N PRO A 76 -11.95 -0.51 -13.65
CA PRO A 76 -11.42 0.83 -13.83
C PRO A 76 -12.50 1.88 -13.54
N PHE A 77 -12.12 3.01 -12.93
CA PHE A 77 -12.98 4.14 -12.56
C PHE A 77 -14.12 3.82 -11.57
N ASP A 78 -14.21 2.59 -11.08
CA ASP A 78 -15.20 2.10 -10.12
C ASP A 78 -14.48 1.46 -8.93
N ASN A 79 -13.55 2.20 -8.32
CA ASN A 79 -12.75 1.81 -7.17
C ASN A 79 -12.41 3.04 -6.32
N ILE A 80 -12.00 2.85 -5.06
CA ILE A 80 -11.98 3.93 -4.07
C ILE A 80 -10.78 4.86 -4.16
N TYR A 81 -9.70 4.49 -4.84
CA TYR A 81 -8.46 5.29 -4.84
C TYR A 81 -8.02 5.79 -6.22
N TRP A 82 -8.72 5.50 -7.32
CA TRP A 82 -8.29 5.95 -8.65
C TRP A 82 -8.15 7.48 -8.73
N ASP A 83 -9.09 8.25 -8.15
CA ASP A 83 -9.08 9.72 -8.11
C ASP A 83 -8.83 10.30 -6.71
N HIS A 84 -8.43 9.48 -5.74
CA HIS A 84 -8.17 9.90 -4.36
C HIS A 84 -6.98 10.86 -4.28
N LYS A 85 -7.17 12.02 -3.57
CA LYS A 85 -6.22 13.14 -3.52
C LYS A 85 -5.77 13.50 -2.10
N ALA A 86 -6.23 12.80 -1.05
CA ALA A 86 -5.80 13.08 0.31
C ALA A 86 -4.31 12.79 0.52
N GLU A 87 -3.65 13.57 1.38
CA GLU A 87 -2.26 13.35 1.75
C GLU A 87 -2.11 12.19 2.74
N GLY A 88 -1.16 11.30 2.47
CA GLY A 88 -0.91 10.12 3.30
C GLY A 88 -0.18 9.01 2.56
N ILE A 89 -0.25 7.80 3.09
CA ILE A 89 0.38 6.62 2.51
C ILE A 89 -0.64 5.53 2.22
N TYR A 90 -0.33 4.72 1.22
CA TYR A 90 -1.08 3.52 0.86
C TYR A 90 -0.31 2.30 1.37
N VAL A 91 -0.99 1.45 2.13
CA VAL A 91 -0.43 0.27 2.78
C VAL A 91 -1.11 -1.00 2.25
N ASP A 92 -0.45 -2.13 2.38
CA ASP A 92 -1.02 -3.44 2.02
C ASP A 92 -2.31 -3.71 2.82
N VAL A 93 -3.32 -4.24 2.15
CA VAL A 93 -4.66 -4.45 2.74
C VAL A 93 -4.69 -5.51 3.84
N ILE A 94 -3.73 -6.42 3.86
CA ILE A 94 -3.63 -7.54 4.81
C ILE A 94 -2.61 -7.24 5.90
N THR A 95 -1.39 -6.90 5.51
CA THR A 95 -0.26 -6.75 6.45
C THR A 95 -0.15 -5.35 7.02
N GLY A 96 -0.63 -4.33 6.29
CA GLY A 96 -0.43 -2.94 6.65
C GLY A 96 0.97 -2.41 6.31
N GLU A 97 1.83 -3.20 5.62
CA GLU A 97 3.16 -2.71 5.19
C GLU A 97 3.04 -1.48 4.28
N PRO A 98 3.85 -0.43 4.50
CA PRO A 98 3.84 0.77 3.67
C PRO A 98 4.29 0.45 2.24
N LEU A 99 3.57 0.94 1.23
CA LEU A 99 3.85 0.64 -0.17
C LEU A 99 4.07 1.90 -1.01
N PHE A 100 3.11 2.83 -1.00
CA PHE A 100 3.14 4.01 -1.86
C PHE A 100 2.75 5.28 -1.10
N SER A 101 3.27 6.41 -1.55
CA SER A 101 2.92 7.74 -1.04
C SER A 101 1.94 8.47 -1.96
N SER A 102 1.05 9.28 -1.37
CA SER A 102 0.19 10.19 -2.13
C SER A 102 0.98 11.23 -2.94
N ILE A 103 2.23 11.54 -2.54
CA ILE A 103 3.13 12.47 -3.24
C ILE A 103 3.54 11.89 -4.59
N ASP A 104 3.74 10.57 -4.66
CA ASP A 104 4.19 9.85 -5.84
C ASP A 104 3.01 9.35 -6.71
N LYS A 105 1.77 9.68 -6.28
CA LYS A 105 0.54 9.33 -7.01
C LYS A 105 0.23 10.35 -8.11
N PHE A 106 -0.09 9.87 -9.30
CA PHE A 106 -0.49 10.71 -10.43
C PHE A 106 -1.75 10.19 -11.13
N ASP A 107 -2.39 11.06 -11.90
CA ASP A 107 -3.53 10.70 -12.75
C ASP A 107 -3.02 10.12 -14.08
N SER A 108 -3.15 8.82 -14.24
CA SER A 108 -2.76 8.11 -15.45
C SER A 108 -3.87 8.02 -16.49
N GLY A 109 -5.09 8.42 -16.16
CA GLY A 109 -6.26 8.26 -17.01
C GLY A 109 -6.71 6.81 -17.23
N THR A 110 -6.12 5.84 -16.50
CA THR A 110 -6.42 4.40 -16.69
C THR A 110 -7.56 3.89 -15.84
N GLY A 111 -7.94 4.66 -14.80
CA GLY A 111 -9.02 4.31 -13.87
C GLY A 111 -8.57 3.45 -12.68
N TRP A 112 -7.27 3.30 -12.47
CA TRP A 112 -6.66 2.70 -11.28
C TRP A 112 -5.68 3.67 -10.63
N PRO A 113 -5.46 3.60 -9.30
CA PRO A 113 -4.41 4.37 -8.64
C PRO A 113 -3.05 4.05 -9.26
N SER A 114 -2.32 5.09 -9.64
CA SER A 114 -1.05 4.99 -10.34
C SER A 114 0.01 5.80 -9.59
N PHE A 115 1.18 5.17 -9.40
CA PHE A 115 2.32 5.76 -8.69
C PHE A 115 3.57 5.66 -9.58
N ASP A 116 4.48 6.62 -9.45
CA ASP A 116 5.73 6.62 -10.22
C ASP A 116 6.86 5.84 -9.54
N LYS A 117 6.72 5.59 -8.23
CA LYS A 117 7.65 4.78 -7.43
C LYS A 117 7.02 4.33 -6.12
N PRO A 118 7.54 3.27 -5.46
CA PRO A 118 7.21 2.93 -4.09
C PRO A 118 7.86 3.91 -3.10
N ILE A 119 7.42 3.88 -1.84
CA ILE A 119 8.07 4.58 -0.72
C ILE A 119 9.52 4.07 -0.61
N LYS A 120 10.48 4.99 -0.43
CA LYS A 120 11.88 4.63 -0.26
C LYS A 120 12.06 3.77 1.00
N GLY A 121 12.68 2.61 0.84
CA GLY A 121 12.83 1.60 1.89
C GLY A 121 11.64 0.64 2.02
N SER A 122 10.55 0.86 1.26
CA SER A 122 9.52 -0.14 1.08
C SER A 122 10.02 -1.23 0.12
N GLU A 123 9.79 -2.47 0.47
CA GLU A 123 10.12 -3.61 -0.37
C GLU A 123 8.91 -4.04 -1.18
N ILE A 124 9.06 -4.07 -2.51
CA ILE A 124 8.04 -4.56 -3.45
C ILE A 124 8.67 -5.67 -4.28
N ARG A 125 7.92 -6.74 -4.51
CA ARG A 125 8.35 -7.85 -5.36
C ARG A 125 7.82 -7.65 -6.76
N GLU A 126 8.72 -7.76 -7.73
CA GLU A 126 8.41 -7.71 -9.16
C GLU A 126 8.60 -9.12 -9.73
N LEU A 127 7.55 -9.67 -10.34
CA LEU A 127 7.52 -11.01 -10.89
C LEU A 127 7.10 -10.97 -12.35
N GLU A 128 7.64 -11.89 -13.16
CA GLU A 128 7.19 -12.03 -14.55
C GLU A 128 5.80 -12.68 -14.58
N ASP A 129 4.84 -12.01 -15.24
CA ASP A 129 3.50 -12.50 -15.49
C ASP A 129 3.29 -12.75 -16.98
N ASN A 130 3.18 -14.00 -17.35
CA ASN A 130 2.93 -14.47 -18.73
C ASN A 130 1.47 -14.83 -18.99
N SER A 131 0.55 -14.50 -18.08
CA SER A 131 -0.88 -14.69 -18.29
C SER A 131 -1.38 -13.81 -19.46
N PHE A 132 -2.48 -14.20 -20.07
CA PHE A 132 -3.14 -13.47 -21.17
C PHE A 132 -2.29 -13.23 -22.45
N GLY A 133 -1.22 -14.01 -22.67
CA GLY A 133 -0.46 -14.00 -23.93
C GLY A 133 0.47 -12.79 -24.11
N ALA A 134 0.71 -12.01 -23.07
CA ALA A 134 1.70 -10.94 -23.03
C ALA A 134 2.56 -11.07 -21.79
N THR A 135 3.86 -10.80 -21.90
CA THR A 135 4.74 -10.72 -20.74
C THR A 135 4.56 -9.37 -20.07
N ARG A 136 4.20 -9.36 -18.79
CA ARG A 136 4.05 -8.17 -17.94
C ARG A 136 4.88 -8.34 -16.68
N THR A 137 5.11 -7.25 -15.96
CA THR A 137 5.70 -7.29 -14.63
C THR A 137 4.60 -7.15 -13.58
N GLU A 138 4.33 -8.23 -12.87
CA GLU A 138 3.42 -8.21 -11.72
C GLU A 138 4.10 -7.56 -10.53
N VAL A 139 3.32 -6.79 -9.76
CA VAL A 139 3.75 -6.15 -8.51
C VAL A 139 3.04 -6.81 -7.34
N ARG A 140 3.81 -7.30 -6.37
CA ARG A 140 3.30 -7.90 -5.14
C ARG A 140 3.93 -7.25 -3.91
N SER A 141 3.19 -7.22 -2.80
CA SER A 141 3.74 -6.82 -1.51
C SER A 141 4.78 -7.82 -1.02
N ASN A 142 5.81 -7.36 -0.29
CA ASN A 142 6.91 -8.22 0.10
C ASN A 142 6.52 -9.18 1.23
N PHE A 143 5.98 -8.67 2.33
CA PHE A 143 5.60 -9.46 3.49
C PHE A 143 4.24 -10.15 3.29
N GLY A 144 3.28 -9.46 2.67
CA GLY A 144 1.97 -10.00 2.34
C GLY A 144 2.01 -11.04 1.23
N ASN A 145 2.91 -10.90 0.27
CA ASN A 145 2.91 -11.60 -1.00
C ASN A 145 1.55 -11.49 -1.72
N ASN A 146 0.84 -10.36 -1.51
CA ASN A 146 -0.46 -10.10 -2.10
C ASN A 146 -0.28 -9.48 -3.48
N HIS A 147 -1.14 -9.86 -4.42
CA HIS A 147 -1.19 -9.20 -5.71
C HIS A 147 -1.60 -7.74 -5.55
N LEU A 148 -0.78 -6.81 -6.04
CA LEU A 148 -1.06 -5.38 -6.02
C LEU A 148 -1.55 -4.87 -7.38
N GLY A 149 -0.89 -5.30 -8.45
CA GLY A 149 -1.14 -4.84 -9.81
C GLY A 149 0.03 -5.13 -10.74
N HIS A 150 0.34 -4.20 -11.65
CA HIS A 150 1.40 -4.36 -12.64
C HIS A 150 2.22 -3.08 -12.79
N LEU A 151 3.48 -3.27 -13.21
CA LEU A 151 4.42 -2.20 -13.54
C LEU A 151 4.46 -1.99 -15.05
N PHE A 152 4.42 -0.73 -15.48
CA PHE A 152 4.50 -0.28 -16.87
C PHE A 152 5.58 0.78 -17.06
N ASN A 153 6.08 0.92 -18.31
CA ASN A 153 7.11 1.89 -18.69
C ASN A 153 6.52 3.14 -19.37
N ASP A 154 5.29 3.48 -19.04
CA ASP A 154 4.53 4.60 -19.61
C ASP A 154 4.16 5.65 -18.55
N GLY A 155 4.94 5.73 -17.48
CA GLY A 155 4.81 6.73 -16.42
C GLY A 155 5.38 8.10 -16.80
N PRO A 156 5.32 9.10 -15.89
CA PRO A 156 5.80 10.45 -16.15
C PRO A 156 7.31 10.47 -16.41
N ALA A 157 7.72 10.93 -17.61
CA ALA A 157 9.12 10.99 -18.01
C ALA A 157 9.95 11.99 -17.17
N GLN A 158 9.30 12.91 -16.47
CA GLN A 158 9.93 13.90 -15.59
C GLN A 158 10.36 13.30 -14.25
N THR A 159 9.87 12.12 -13.89
CA THR A 159 10.22 11.37 -12.69
C THR A 159 10.94 10.08 -13.05
N THR A 160 10.33 8.92 -12.80
CA THR A 160 10.96 7.63 -13.06
C THR A 160 10.69 7.08 -14.47
N GLY A 161 9.69 7.59 -15.17
CA GLY A 161 9.16 6.98 -16.40
C GLY A 161 8.36 5.70 -16.15
N LEU A 162 8.21 5.29 -14.89
CA LEU A 162 7.49 4.09 -14.48
C LEU A 162 6.08 4.40 -14.02
N ARG A 163 5.18 3.44 -14.19
CA ARG A 163 3.82 3.48 -13.66
C ARG A 163 3.48 2.16 -12.95
N TYR A 164 3.43 2.23 -11.64
CA TYR A 164 2.86 1.19 -10.79
C TYR A 164 1.34 1.35 -10.82
N CYS A 165 0.66 0.51 -11.62
CA CYS A 165 -0.79 0.49 -11.77
C CYS A 165 -1.38 -0.50 -10.77
N ILE A 166 -1.94 0.02 -9.68
CA ILE A 166 -2.24 -0.75 -8.49
C ILE A 166 -3.75 -0.84 -8.28
N ASN A 167 -4.26 -1.99 -7.81
CA ASN A 167 -5.65 -2.16 -7.45
C ASN A 167 -5.95 -1.49 -6.09
N SER A 168 -6.97 -0.67 -6.01
CA SER A 168 -7.45 -0.09 -4.75
C SER A 168 -7.84 -1.16 -3.74
N ALA A 169 -8.39 -2.29 -4.22
CA ALA A 169 -8.81 -3.42 -3.38
C ALA A 169 -7.64 -4.08 -2.64
N SER A 170 -6.40 -3.92 -3.11
CA SER A 170 -5.19 -4.43 -2.47
C SER A 170 -4.57 -3.44 -1.47
N LEU A 171 -5.19 -2.26 -1.29
CA LEU A 171 -4.66 -1.16 -0.50
C LEU A 171 -5.61 -0.75 0.62
N ASN A 172 -5.02 -0.25 1.72
CA ASN A 172 -5.65 0.66 2.66
C ASN A 172 -4.95 2.02 2.61
N PHE A 173 -5.64 3.08 3.04
CA PHE A 173 -5.08 4.43 3.09
C PHE A 173 -4.94 4.90 4.54
N VAL A 174 -3.76 5.40 4.87
CA VAL A 174 -3.47 6.06 6.16
C VAL A 174 -3.22 7.52 5.88
N SER A 175 -4.10 8.39 6.43
CA SER A 175 -3.98 9.83 6.23
C SER A 175 -2.76 10.41 6.95
N LYS A 176 -2.20 11.49 6.42
CA LYS A 176 -1.10 12.24 7.05
C LYS A 176 -1.42 12.61 8.50
N ASP A 177 -2.64 13.08 8.77
CA ASP A 177 -3.07 13.45 10.14
C ASP A 177 -2.97 12.28 11.13
N ASN A 178 -3.08 11.04 10.67
CA ASN A 178 -2.95 9.85 11.51
C ASN A 178 -1.48 9.42 11.68
N LEU A 179 -0.60 9.81 10.77
CA LEU A 179 0.85 9.58 10.88
C LEU A 179 1.53 10.55 11.83
N GLU A 180 0.95 11.75 12.03
CA GLU A 180 1.52 12.83 12.86
C GLU A 180 1.02 12.83 14.31
N LYS A 181 0.11 11.94 14.70
CA LYS A 181 -0.55 11.93 16.03
C LYS A 181 0.20 11.17 17.12
N GLU A 182 1.46 10.80 16.90
CA GLU A 182 2.29 10.12 17.89
C GLU A 182 3.50 10.99 18.34
#